data_a174cd5f53eb78acc988d1ec2c4ce628
#
_entry.id   a174cd5f53eb78acc988d1ec2c4ce628
#
_cell.length_a   1.000
_cell.length_b   1.000
_cell.length_c   1.000
_cell.angle_alpha   90.00
_cell.angle_beta   90.00
_cell.angle_gamma   90.00
#
_symmetry.space_group_name_H-M   'P 1'
#
loop_
_entity.id
_entity.type
_entity.pdbx_description
1 polymer ?
#
loop_
_entity_poly.entity_id
_entity_poly.type
_entity_poly.pdbx_seq_one_letter_code
_entity_poly.pdbx_strand_id
1 'polypeptide(L)'
;MSDILKHTLNLFELDSIQYAQGFEYHNSVYKVVDFFELGDLDLFSIAQLPPKNSSDITKQELQEISRLTKNRTKEEERLVYSIDSNSIALHLEAVEELGIKFDYKAYNTLYPAVSEMIDHLKYFYNRARPFQIAPYYDMYINRII
;
A
#
# COMPACT_ATOMS: atom_id res chain seq x y z
N MET A 1 -6.38 35.51 -12.23
CA MET A 1 -5.42 34.42 -12.24
C MET A 1 -5.74 33.57 -13.44
N SER A 2 -4.80 33.32 -14.36
CA SER A 2 -5.11 32.60 -15.59
C SER A 2 -5.44 31.13 -15.25
N ASP A 3 -6.27 30.50 -16.08
CA ASP A 3 -6.67 29.10 -15.87
C ASP A 3 -5.47 28.14 -15.89
N ILE A 4 -4.43 28.48 -16.65
CA ILE A 4 -3.15 27.75 -16.67
C ILE A 4 -2.47 27.78 -15.31
N LEU A 5 -2.42 28.94 -14.62
CA LEU A 5 -1.82 29.06 -13.29
C LEU A 5 -2.60 28.25 -12.24
N LYS A 6 -3.92 28.26 -12.30
CA LYS A 6 -4.77 27.46 -11.43
C LYS A 6 -4.54 25.97 -11.64
N HIS A 7 -4.44 25.54 -12.88
CA HIS A 7 -4.17 24.13 -13.21
C HIS A 7 -2.80 23.68 -12.72
N THR A 8 -1.77 24.49 -12.93
CA THR A 8 -0.40 24.18 -12.48
C THR A 8 -0.30 24.11 -10.94
N LEU A 9 -0.95 25.03 -10.23
CA LEU A 9 -1.00 25.01 -8.77
C LEU A 9 -1.72 23.75 -8.25
N ASN A 10 -2.79 23.35 -8.92
CA ASN A 10 -3.55 22.15 -8.55
C ASN A 10 -2.73 20.85 -8.72
N LEU A 11 -1.92 20.77 -9.78
CA LEU A 11 -1.00 19.64 -9.99
C LEU A 11 0.12 19.59 -8.94
N PHE A 12 0.68 20.74 -8.59
CA PHE A 12 1.70 20.81 -7.54
C PHE A 12 1.14 20.39 -6.18
N GLU A 13 -0.05 20.85 -5.83
CA GLU A 13 -0.75 20.47 -4.61
C GLU A 13 -1.02 18.95 -4.61
N LEU A 14 -1.51 18.43 -5.72
CA LEU A 14 -1.78 16.99 -5.88
C LEU A 14 -0.53 16.12 -5.68
N ASP A 15 0.61 16.51 -6.27
CA ASP A 15 1.87 15.78 -6.14
C ASP A 15 2.50 15.92 -4.74
N SER A 16 2.07 16.91 -3.94
CA SER A 16 2.52 17.07 -2.56
C SER A 16 1.78 16.18 -1.55
N ILE A 17 0.67 15.55 -1.96
CA ILE A 17 -0.10 14.67 -1.07
C ILE A 17 0.68 13.39 -0.83
N GLN A 18 0.82 13.04 0.45
CA GLN A 18 1.56 11.87 0.93
C GLN A 18 0.67 10.99 1.80
N TYR A 19 1.03 9.71 1.95
CA TYR A 19 0.35 8.76 2.82
C TYR A 19 0.31 9.25 4.27
N ALA A 20 1.47 9.64 4.79
CA ALA A 20 1.62 10.20 6.12
C ALA A 20 2.20 11.61 6.00
N GLN A 21 1.34 12.63 6.09
CA GLN A 21 1.79 14.03 6.06
C GLN A 21 2.57 14.38 7.31
N GLY A 22 3.70 15.07 7.14
CA GLY A 22 4.56 15.49 8.24
C GLY A 22 5.40 14.36 8.84
N PHE A 23 5.42 13.19 8.22
CA PHE A 23 6.31 12.11 8.61
C PHE A 23 7.69 12.34 8.02
N GLU A 24 8.66 12.61 8.87
CA GLU A 24 10.07 12.62 8.47
C GLU A 24 10.62 11.20 8.55
N TYR A 25 10.99 10.66 7.40
CA TYR A 25 11.66 9.39 7.33
C TYR A 25 13.07 9.52 7.88
N HIS A 26 13.29 9.01 9.07
CA HIS A 26 14.63 8.84 9.60
C HIS A 26 15.23 7.56 9.03
N ASN A 27 16.31 7.69 8.28
CA ASN A 27 17.04 6.59 7.66
C ASN A 27 17.67 5.69 8.74
N SER A 28 16.86 4.92 9.43
CA SER A 28 17.31 3.86 10.32
C SER A 28 17.67 2.67 9.44
N VAL A 29 18.92 2.29 9.45
CA VAL A 29 19.40 1.06 8.79
C VAL A 29 18.78 -0.11 9.53
N TYR A 30 17.65 -0.60 9.05
CA TYR A 30 17.04 -1.80 9.59
C TYR A 30 17.90 -3.00 9.20
N LYS A 31 18.41 -3.70 10.21
CA LYS A 31 19.09 -4.98 10.02
C LYS A 31 18.06 -6.10 9.78
N VAL A 32 17.33 -6.05 8.67
CA VAL A 32 16.52 -7.17 8.18
C VAL A 32 17.41 -8.36 7.79
N VAL A 33 18.68 -8.10 7.67
CA VAL A 33 19.73 -8.90 7.06
C VAL A 33 20.01 -10.19 7.81
N ASP A 34 19.93 -10.18 9.16
CA ASP A 34 20.34 -11.34 9.94
C ASP A 34 19.36 -12.52 9.83
N PHE A 35 18.15 -12.30 9.31
CA PHE A 35 17.11 -13.33 9.30
C PHE A 35 17.12 -14.20 8.03
N PHE A 36 17.45 -13.63 6.88
CA PHE A 36 17.37 -14.33 5.60
C PHE A 36 18.72 -14.73 5.02
N GLU A 37 19.84 -14.42 5.67
CA GLU A 37 21.19 -14.56 5.11
C GLU A 37 21.33 -13.96 3.70
N LEU A 38 20.45 -13.01 3.34
CA LEU A 38 20.34 -12.43 2.01
C LEU A 38 21.43 -11.39 1.70
N GLY A 39 22.37 -11.19 2.62
CA GLY A 39 23.38 -10.15 2.46
C GLY A 39 22.77 -8.74 2.45
N ASP A 40 23.45 -7.79 1.88
CA ASP A 40 22.97 -6.40 1.72
C ASP A 40 21.90 -6.33 0.63
N LEU A 41 20.64 -6.73 0.94
CA LEU A 41 19.54 -6.61 0.01
C LEU A 41 19.16 -5.12 -0.12
N ASP A 42 19.51 -4.52 -1.25
CA ASP A 42 19.05 -3.19 -1.59
C ASP A 42 17.59 -3.23 -2.07
N LEU A 43 16.66 -3.10 -1.11
CA LEU A 43 15.22 -3.08 -1.38
C LEU A 43 14.82 -1.98 -2.38
N PHE A 44 15.56 -0.87 -2.40
CA PHE A 44 15.28 0.25 -3.29
C PHE A 44 15.71 0.00 -4.73
N SER A 45 16.68 -0.89 -4.96
CA SER A 45 17.03 -1.34 -6.32
C SER A 45 15.94 -2.23 -6.94
N ILE A 46 15.17 -2.93 -6.10
CA ILE A 46 14.11 -3.84 -6.53
C ILE A 46 12.79 -3.09 -6.74
N ALA A 47 12.46 -2.17 -5.84
CA ALA A 47 11.22 -1.43 -5.88
C ALA A 47 11.38 -0.14 -6.71
N GLN A 48 10.72 -0.09 -7.86
CA GLN A 48 10.71 1.11 -8.70
C GLN A 48 10.01 2.27 -8.00
N LEU A 49 10.45 3.51 -8.28
CA LEU A 49 9.78 4.71 -7.80
C LEU A 49 8.32 4.72 -8.26
N PRO A 50 7.38 5.00 -7.35
CA PRO A 50 5.97 5.09 -7.72
C PRO A 50 5.75 6.26 -8.69
N PRO A 51 4.77 6.15 -9.59
CA PRO A 51 4.39 7.26 -10.45
C PRO A 51 3.90 8.45 -9.62
N LYS A 52 4.07 9.67 -10.14
CA LYS A 52 3.54 10.88 -9.51
C LYS A 52 2.02 10.80 -9.36
N ASN A 53 1.48 11.44 -8.33
CA ASN A 53 0.04 11.52 -8.14
C ASN A 53 -0.68 12.14 -9.33
N SER A 54 -0.07 13.11 -10.01
CA SER A 54 -0.59 13.80 -11.20
C SER A 54 -0.41 13.04 -12.52
N SER A 55 0.24 11.89 -12.51
CA SER A 55 0.53 11.14 -13.75
C SER A 55 -0.71 10.48 -14.35
N ASP A 56 -0.70 10.28 -15.67
CA ASP A 56 -1.76 9.54 -16.38
C ASP A 56 -1.90 8.09 -15.88
N ILE A 57 -0.77 7.47 -15.49
CA ILE A 57 -0.77 6.12 -14.90
C ILE A 57 -1.60 6.13 -13.61
N THR A 58 -1.32 7.03 -12.69
CA THR A 58 -2.07 7.16 -11.44
C THR A 58 -3.55 7.44 -11.68
N LYS A 59 -3.86 8.32 -12.65
CA LYS A 59 -5.24 8.61 -13.03
C LYS A 59 -5.97 7.37 -13.56
N GLN A 60 -5.34 6.55 -14.41
CA GLN A 60 -5.91 5.31 -14.92
C GLN A 60 -6.13 4.29 -13.79
N GLU A 61 -5.16 4.13 -12.89
CA GLU A 61 -5.30 3.26 -11.71
C GLU A 61 -6.50 3.68 -10.85
N LEU A 62 -6.66 5.00 -10.61
CA LEU A 62 -7.79 5.53 -9.83
C LEU A 62 -9.14 5.30 -10.52
N GLN A 63 -9.20 5.43 -11.85
CA GLN A 63 -10.41 5.14 -12.63
C GLN A 63 -10.84 3.68 -12.43
N GLU A 64 -9.90 2.76 -12.51
CA GLU A 64 -10.17 1.33 -12.32
C GLU A 64 -10.59 1.04 -10.86
N ILE A 65 -9.90 1.57 -9.86
CA ILE A 65 -10.27 1.41 -8.45
C ILE A 65 -11.66 1.99 -8.18
N SER A 66 -11.98 3.17 -8.76
CA SER A 66 -13.31 3.79 -8.63
C SER A 66 -14.39 2.91 -9.25
N ARG A 67 -14.13 2.32 -10.42
CA ARG A 67 -15.03 1.36 -11.07
C ARG A 67 -15.27 0.13 -10.21
N LEU A 68 -14.22 -0.48 -9.68
CA LEU A 68 -14.31 -1.63 -8.79
C LEU A 68 -15.07 -1.29 -7.50
N THR A 69 -14.80 -0.12 -6.92
CA THR A 69 -15.49 0.35 -5.71
C THR A 69 -17.01 0.49 -5.91
N LYS A 70 -17.44 0.98 -7.08
CA LYS A 70 -18.88 1.13 -7.40
C LYS A 70 -19.59 -0.21 -7.60
N ASN A 71 -18.87 -1.20 -8.09
CA ASN A 71 -19.43 -2.52 -8.42
C ASN A 71 -19.28 -3.55 -7.28
N ARG A 72 -18.61 -3.17 -6.21
CA ARG A 72 -18.32 -4.04 -5.07
C ARG A 72 -19.59 -4.47 -4.35
N THR A 73 -19.67 -5.76 -4.06
CA THR A 73 -20.77 -6.37 -3.32
C THR A 73 -20.57 -6.27 -1.81
N LYS A 74 -21.65 -6.44 -1.05
CA LYS A 74 -21.58 -6.53 0.41
C LYS A 74 -20.80 -7.76 0.90
N GLU A 75 -20.78 -8.81 0.12
CA GLU A 75 -20.04 -10.03 0.43
C GLU A 75 -18.53 -9.82 0.28
N GLU A 76 -18.11 -9.17 -0.80
CA GLU A 76 -16.71 -8.77 -0.98
C GLU A 76 -16.24 -7.81 0.14
N GLU A 77 -17.08 -6.86 0.56
CA GLU A 77 -16.75 -6.00 1.71
C GLU A 77 -16.54 -6.81 2.99
N ARG A 78 -17.42 -7.77 3.29
CA ARG A 78 -17.29 -8.64 4.46
C ARG A 78 -16.02 -9.48 4.41
N LEU A 79 -15.69 -10.01 3.22
CA LEU A 79 -14.46 -10.76 3.02
C LEU A 79 -13.22 -9.90 3.31
N VAL A 80 -13.17 -8.67 2.81
CA VAL A 80 -12.06 -7.74 3.07
C VAL A 80 -11.93 -7.46 4.57
N TYR A 81 -13.03 -7.19 5.29
CA TYR A 81 -13.00 -7.01 6.73
C TYR A 81 -12.50 -8.25 7.48
N SER A 82 -12.90 -9.43 7.03
CA SER A 82 -12.43 -10.69 7.62
C SER A 82 -10.93 -10.88 7.44
N ILE A 83 -10.41 -10.58 6.25
CA ILE A 83 -8.98 -10.67 5.93
C ILE A 83 -8.17 -9.66 6.74
N ASP A 84 -8.63 -8.43 6.84
CA ASP A 84 -7.91 -7.37 7.54
C ASP A 84 -7.88 -7.59 9.06
N SER A 85 -8.99 -8.05 9.63
CA SER A 85 -9.10 -8.34 11.07
C SER A 85 -8.32 -9.58 11.50
N ASN A 86 -8.13 -10.55 10.61
CA ASN A 86 -7.39 -11.78 10.88
C ASN A 86 -6.74 -12.33 9.59
N SER A 87 -5.68 -11.67 9.16
CA SER A 87 -4.99 -12.01 7.91
C SER A 87 -4.44 -13.43 7.86
N ILE A 88 -4.16 -14.04 9.01
CA ILE A 88 -3.66 -15.41 9.10
C ILE A 88 -4.76 -16.46 8.90
N ALA A 89 -6.02 -16.15 9.24
CA ALA A 89 -7.09 -17.14 9.24
C ALA A 89 -7.30 -17.80 7.87
N LEU A 90 -7.32 -17.00 6.80
CA LEU A 90 -7.47 -17.51 5.44
C LEU A 90 -6.28 -18.36 4.98
N HIS A 91 -5.07 -17.98 5.40
CA HIS A 91 -3.88 -18.77 5.12
C HIS A 91 -3.92 -20.11 5.85
N LEU A 92 -4.39 -20.14 7.10
CA LEU A 92 -4.57 -21.36 7.86
C LEU A 92 -5.60 -22.30 7.21
N GLU A 93 -6.74 -21.78 6.81
CA GLU A 93 -7.78 -22.54 6.11
C GLU A 93 -7.25 -23.17 4.83
N ALA A 94 -6.57 -22.38 3.98
CA ALA A 94 -5.97 -22.89 2.75
C ALA A 94 -4.87 -23.95 3.00
N VAL A 95 -4.07 -23.79 4.05
CA VAL A 95 -3.02 -24.73 4.43
C VAL A 95 -3.63 -26.05 4.96
N GLU A 96 -4.71 -25.96 5.73
CA GLU A 96 -5.46 -27.12 6.23
C GLU A 96 -6.12 -27.90 5.08
N GLU A 97 -6.76 -27.21 4.13
CA GLU A 97 -7.33 -27.84 2.93
C GLU A 97 -6.29 -28.61 2.10
N LEU A 98 -5.06 -28.11 2.06
CA LEU A 98 -3.93 -28.77 1.39
C LEU A 98 -3.30 -29.90 2.22
N GLY A 99 -3.78 -30.15 3.45
CA GLY A 99 -3.21 -31.14 4.37
C GLY A 99 -1.81 -30.79 4.86
N ILE A 100 -1.40 -29.53 4.80
CA ILE A 100 -0.10 -29.05 5.22
C ILE A 100 -0.18 -28.60 6.69
N LYS A 101 0.77 -29.03 7.51
CA LYS A 101 0.86 -28.56 8.89
C LYS A 101 1.47 -27.15 8.94
N PHE A 102 0.70 -26.17 9.45
CA PHE A 102 1.18 -24.80 9.63
C PHE A 102 2.24 -24.70 10.73
N ASP A 103 3.37 -24.07 10.41
CA ASP A 103 4.43 -23.80 11.38
C ASP A 103 4.27 -22.42 12.02
N TYR A 104 3.54 -22.38 13.13
CA TYR A 104 3.34 -21.16 13.91
C TYR A 104 4.64 -20.54 14.43
N LYS A 105 5.65 -21.33 14.71
CA LYS A 105 6.93 -20.82 15.21
C LYS A 105 7.66 -20.09 14.11
N ALA A 106 7.75 -20.67 12.92
CA ALA A 106 8.33 -20.01 11.75
C ALA A 106 7.56 -18.73 11.42
N TYR A 107 6.23 -18.78 11.38
CA TYR A 107 5.39 -17.60 11.13
C TYR A 107 5.65 -16.47 12.12
N ASN A 108 5.58 -16.75 13.44
CA ASN A 108 5.75 -15.74 14.47
C ASN A 108 7.16 -15.14 14.49
N THR A 109 8.14 -15.83 13.94
CA THR A 109 9.51 -15.34 13.80
C THR A 109 9.66 -14.48 12.54
N LEU A 110 9.08 -14.90 11.42
CA LEU A 110 9.19 -14.21 10.12
C LEU A 110 8.30 -12.99 10.01
N TYR A 111 7.07 -13.06 10.51
CA TYR A 111 6.07 -12.01 10.32
C TYR A 111 6.51 -10.63 10.82
N PRO A 112 7.10 -10.47 12.02
CA PRO A 112 7.57 -9.16 12.47
C PRO A 112 8.65 -8.57 11.57
N ALA A 113 9.60 -9.38 11.10
CA ALA A 113 10.69 -8.91 10.23
C ALA A 113 10.17 -8.47 8.86
N VAL A 114 9.24 -9.24 8.28
CA VAL A 114 8.59 -8.88 7.00
C VAL A 114 7.73 -7.62 7.16
N SER A 115 6.99 -7.51 8.25
CA SER A 115 6.15 -6.35 8.54
C SER A 115 6.97 -5.06 8.66
N GLU A 116 8.11 -5.14 9.35
CA GLU A 116 9.05 -4.02 9.49
C GLU A 116 9.61 -3.58 8.13
N MET A 117 10.00 -4.54 7.29
CA MET A 117 10.47 -4.27 5.93
C MET A 117 9.39 -3.59 5.06
N ILE A 118 8.15 -4.06 5.13
CA ILE A 118 7.01 -3.46 4.41
C ILE A 118 6.77 -2.03 4.87
N ASP A 119 6.77 -1.79 6.17
CA ASP A 119 6.56 -0.45 6.73
C ASP A 119 7.70 0.50 6.34
N HIS A 120 8.94 0.00 6.29
CA HIS A 120 10.08 0.76 5.81
C HIS A 120 9.88 1.25 4.37
N LEU A 121 9.51 0.37 3.44
CA LEU A 121 9.22 0.74 2.05
C LEU A 121 8.02 1.69 1.94
N LYS A 122 6.96 1.42 2.69
CA LYS A 122 5.73 2.22 2.70
C LYS A 122 5.98 3.66 3.11
N TYR A 123 6.77 3.89 4.16
CA TYR A 123 7.09 5.23 4.63
C TYR A 123 8.18 5.91 3.81
N PHE A 124 9.12 5.15 3.25
CA PHE A 124 10.13 5.70 2.36
C PHE A 124 9.51 6.31 1.10
N TYR A 125 8.65 5.54 0.41
CA TYR A 125 7.97 6.05 -0.78
C TYR A 125 6.86 7.02 -0.44
N ASN A 126 6.27 6.89 0.73
CA ASN A 126 5.20 7.74 1.27
C ASN A 126 4.12 8.08 0.23
N ARG A 127 3.83 7.12 -0.66
CA ARG A 127 2.87 7.29 -1.76
C ARG A 127 1.46 7.49 -1.19
N ALA A 128 0.78 8.53 -1.64
CA ALA A 128 -0.60 8.80 -1.28
C ALA A 128 -1.52 7.60 -1.54
N ARG A 129 -2.47 7.38 -0.65
CA ARG A 129 -3.50 6.35 -0.83
C ARG A 129 -4.53 6.80 -1.89
N PRO A 130 -5.14 5.87 -2.64
CA PRO A 130 -6.12 6.20 -3.66
C PRO A 130 -7.23 7.14 -3.18
N PHE A 131 -7.78 6.92 -1.98
CA PHE A 131 -8.85 7.76 -1.43
C PHE A 131 -8.41 9.19 -1.09
N GLN A 132 -7.11 9.43 -0.88
CA GLN A 132 -6.57 10.78 -0.58
C GLN A 132 -6.51 11.65 -1.82
N ILE A 133 -6.25 11.05 -2.99
CA ILE A 133 -6.03 11.76 -4.26
C ILE A 133 -7.21 11.67 -5.23
N ALA A 134 -8.10 10.70 -5.07
CA ALA A 134 -9.29 10.53 -5.92
C ALA A 134 -10.16 11.79 -6.04
N PRO A 135 -10.41 12.58 -4.98
CA PRO A 135 -11.20 13.81 -5.07
C PRO A 135 -10.64 14.86 -6.04
N TYR A 136 -9.32 14.89 -6.25
CA TYR A 136 -8.68 15.81 -7.20
C TYR A 136 -8.98 15.46 -8.67
N TYR A 137 -9.50 14.26 -8.90
CA TYR A 137 -9.91 13.74 -10.20
C TYR A 137 -11.42 13.59 -10.32
N ASP A 138 -12.19 14.20 -9.42
CA ASP A 138 -13.65 14.05 -9.33
C ASP A 138 -14.09 12.57 -9.22
N MET A 139 -13.27 11.75 -8.59
CA MET A 139 -13.53 10.32 -8.40
C MET A 139 -13.88 10.03 -6.95
N TYR A 140 -14.76 9.04 -6.77
CA TYR A 140 -15.13 8.54 -5.46
C TYR A 140 -14.52 7.15 -5.22
N ILE A 141 -13.73 7.04 -4.18
CA ILE A 141 -13.18 5.76 -3.70
C ILE A 141 -13.52 5.66 -2.22
N ASN A 142 -14.40 4.72 -1.90
CA ASN A 142 -14.77 4.46 -0.51
C ASN A 142 -13.69 3.62 0.18
N ARG A 143 -13.23 4.11 1.32
CA ARG A 143 -12.35 3.35 2.21
C ARG A 143 -13.18 2.30 2.94
N ILE A 144 -12.74 1.02 2.90
CA ILE A 144 -13.39 -0.06 3.65
C ILE A 144 -12.84 -0.11 5.08
N ILE A 145 -11.54 0.18 5.23
CA ILE A 145 -10.77 0.03 6.46
C ILE A 145 -9.97 1.30 6.72
#